data_df164a890c356423b9cffff80e739e2b
#
_entry.id   df164a890c356423b9cffff80e739e2b
#
_cell.length_a   1.000
_cell.length_b   1.000
_cell.length_c   1.000
_cell.angle_alpha   90.00
_cell.angle_beta   90.00
_cell.angle_gamma   90.00
#
_symmetry.space_group_name_H-M   'P 1'
#
loop_
_entity.id
_entity.type
_entity.pdbx_description
1 polymer ?
#
loop_
_entity_poly.entity_id
_entity_poly.type
_entity_poly.pdbx_seq_one_letter_code
_entity_poly.pdbx_strand_id
1 'polypeptide(L)'
;MKLLALELSTACGSLAWLDREVEFAREWPNDRKNSAPFFENLQNVRRKFGVPETIIVGLGPGSYAGTRIAISAAIGLQVSCNAHLIGYPSICAMESDAQEYYVLGDARRESFFFARVVRNELLEGPVLFSGPDLKAKLGSLDATMAVFSSELLPQFGRAVIHYPSARVLARLAHEARCSFSSPPLEPLYLREPHITISQ
;
A
#
# COMPACT_ATOMS: atom_id res chain seq x y z
N MET A 1 21.47 7.89 1.24
CA MET A 1 20.27 7.86 2.12
C MET A 1 19.86 6.39 2.26
N LYS A 2 19.89 5.88 3.48
CA LYS A 2 19.46 4.50 3.79
C LYS A 2 17.96 4.49 4.01
N LEU A 3 17.23 3.89 3.09
CA LEU A 3 15.77 3.89 3.09
C LEU A 3 15.21 2.48 3.26
N LEU A 4 14.26 2.33 4.18
CA LEU A 4 13.48 1.11 4.38
C LEU A 4 12.02 1.38 4.00
N ALA A 5 11.46 0.56 3.12
CA ALA A 5 10.04 0.62 2.74
C ALA A 5 9.30 -0.61 3.24
N LEU A 6 8.07 -0.41 3.72
CA LEU A 6 7.20 -1.46 4.28
C LEU A 6 5.82 -1.40 3.62
N GLU A 7 5.33 -2.53 3.08
CA GLU A 7 4.01 -2.64 2.48
C GLU A 7 3.32 -3.94 2.92
N LEU A 8 2.19 -3.79 3.63
CA LEU A 8 1.41 -4.92 4.17
C LEU A 8 -0.10 -4.77 3.94
N SER A 9 -0.51 -3.85 3.08
CA SER A 9 -1.94 -3.55 2.90
C SER A 9 -2.73 -4.63 2.16
N THR A 10 -2.05 -5.61 1.55
CA THR A 10 -2.68 -6.62 0.69
C THR A 10 -2.29 -8.05 1.05
N ALA A 11 -2.74 -9.03 0.27
CA ALA A 11 -2.35 -10.43 0.40
C ALA A 11 -0.88 -10.71 -0.02
N CYS A 12 -0.21 -9.73 -0.62
CA CYS A 12 1.23 -9.75 -0.87
C CYS A 12 1.89 -8.74 0.06
N GLY A 13 2.69 -9.21 1.01
CA GLY A 13 3.52 -8.36 1.84
C GLY A 13 4.86 -8.13 1.17
N SER A 14 5.40 -6.94 1.30
CA SER A 14 6.73 -6.64 0.79
C SER A 14 7.50 -5.68 1.68
N LEU A 15 8.82 -5.75 1.61
CA LEU A 15 9.74 -4.76 2.15
C LEU A 15 10.86 -4.51 1.15
N ALA A 16 11.42 -3.30 1.18
CA ALA A 16 12.57 -2.95 0.36
C ALA A 16 13.57 -2.12 1.15
N TRP A 17 14.83 -2.28 0.78
CA TRP A 17 15.93 -1.45 1.24
C TRP A 17 16.59 -0.80 0.04
N LEU A 18 16.79 0.51 0.13
CA LEU A 18 17.49 1.28 -0.89
C LEU A 18 18.61 2.09 -0.24
N ASP A 19 19.84 1.93 -0.69
CA ASP A 19 21.00 2.72 -0.27
C ASP A 19 21.94 2.93 -1.45
N ARG A 20 22.00 4.14 -1.99
CA ARG A 20 22.76 4.49 -3.20
C ARG A 20 22.37 3.56 -4.37
N GLU A 21 23.28 2.66 -4.76
CA GLU A 21 23.09 1.69 -5.86
C GLU A 21 22.56 0.33 -5.36
N VAL A 22 22.53 0.10 -4.04
CA VAL A 22 22.05 -1.17 -3.47
C VAL A 22 20.53 -1.12 -3.34
N GLU A 23 19.86 -1.88 -4.20
CA GLU A 23 18.44 -2.14 -4.10
C GLU A 23 18.22 -3.60 -3.68
N PHE A 24 17.48 -3.78 -2.60
CA PHE A 24 17.03 -5.10 -2.15
C PHE A 24 15.53 -5.04 -1.92
N ALA A 25 14.79 -6.02 -2.44
CA ALA A 25 13.37 -6.18 -2.17
C ALA A 25 13.05 -7.64 -1.85
N ARG A 26 12.06 -7.84 -1.00
CA ARG A 26 11.53 -9.13 -0.63
C ARG A 26 10.01 -9.08 -0.61
N GLU A 27 9.38 -10.09 -1.19
CA GLU A 27 7.93 -10.28 -1.19
C GLU A 27 7.59 -11.64 -0.57
N TRP A 28 6.41 -11.74 0.01
CA TRP A 28 5.89 -12.99 0.58
C TRP A 28 4.35 -12.98 0.59
N PRO A 29 3.72 -14.18 0.59
CA PRO A 29 2.29 -14.29 0.86
C PRO A 29 1.98 -13.74 2.26
N ASN A 30 1.14 -12.71 2.33
CA ASN A 30 0.80 -12.02 3.57
C ASN A 30 -0.52 -12.56 4.13
N ASP A 31 -0.41 -13.60 4.94
CA ASP A 31 -1.57 -14.15 5.65
C ASP A 31 -1.97 -13.22 6.80
N ARG A 32 -3.24 -12.82 6.83
CA ARG A 32 -3.81 -11.97 7.88
C ARG A 32 -3.74 -12.56 9.29
N LYS A 33 -3.50 -13.87 9.40
CA LYS A 33 -3.42 -14.61 10.67
C LYS A 33 -2.00 -14.79 11.18
N ASN A 34 -1.00 -14.52 10.36
CA ASN A 34 0.39 -14.76 10.69
C ASN A 34 1.29 -13.61 10.25
N SER A 35 1.73 -12.81 11.20
CA SER A 35 2.67 -11.71 10.96
C SER A 35 4.16 -12.11 11.08
N ALA A 36 4.47 -13.36 11.44
CA ALA A 36 5.85 -13.80 11.63
C ALA A 36 6.74 -13.57 10.40
N PRO A 37 6.30 -13.88 9.15
CA PRO A 37 7.12 -13.63 7.97
C PRO A 37 7.54 -12.16 7.80
N PHE A 38 6.67 -11.23 8.18
CA PHE A 38 7.02 -9.80 8.16
C PHE A 38 8.17 -9.49 9.12
N PHE A 39 8.06 -9.90 10.39
CA PHE A 39 9.08 -9.60 11.39
C PHE A 39 10.40 -10.32 11.13
N GLU A 40 10.36 -11.55 10.60
CA GLU A 40 11.55 -12.28 10.18
C GLU A 40 12.29 -11.56 9.04
N ASN A 41 11.55 -11.15 8.00
CA ASN A 41 12.12 -10.40 6.90
C ASN A 41 12.68 -9.05 7.35
N LEU A 42 11.96 -8.33 8.21
CA LEU A 42 12.40 -7.06 8.77
C LEU A 42 13.69 -7.21 9.59
N GLN A 43 13.76 -8.25 10.43
CA GLN A 43 14.96 -8.55 11.22
C GLN A 43 16.15 -8.89 10.30
N ASN A 44 15.93 -9.70 9.27
CA ASN A 44 16.97 -10.09 8.31
C ASN A 44 17.52 -8.88 7.55
N VAL A 45 16.66 -7.98 7.11
CA VAL A 45 17.08 -6.74 6.44
C VAL A 45 17.88 -5.86 7.38
N ARG A 46 17.42 -5.67 8.63
CA ARG A 46 18.16 -4.88 9.62
C ARG A 46 19.52 -5.48 9.97
N ARG A 47 19.62 -6.80 10.07
CA ARG A 47 20.92 -7.47 10.30
C ARG A 47 21.86 -7.29 9.11
N LYS A 48 21.35 -7.33 7.89
CA LYS A 48 22.15 -7.25 6.67
C LYS A 48 22.61 -5.82 6.34
N PHE A 49 21.73 -4.84 6.48
CA PHE A 49 21.94 -3.49 5.98
C PHE A 49 22.07 -2.43 7.08
N GLY A 50 21.72 -2.77 8.31
CA GLY A 50 21.85 -1.88 9.46
C GLY A 50 20.62 -1.02 9.71
N VAL A 51 20.86 0.24 10.08
CA VAL A 51 19.83 1.18 10.54
C VAL A 51 19.40 2.09 9.38
N PRO A 52 18.06 2.23 9.11
CA PRO A 52 17.59 3.17 8.11
C PRO A 52 17.65 4.61 8.61
N GLU A 53 17.88 5.55 7.69
CA GLU A 53 17.76 6.99 7.90
C GLU A 53 16.32 7.46 7.62
N THR A 54 15.65 6.80 6.69
CA THR A 54 14.26 7.08 6.31
C THR A 54 13.45 5.77 6.27
N ILE A 55 12.22 5.82 6.75
CA ILE A 55 11.26 4.72 6.69
C ILE A 55 10.03 5.23 5.96
N ILE A 56 9.59 4.52 4.91
CA ILE A 56 8.32 4.77 4.22
C ILE A 56 7.38 3.59 4.42
N VAL A 57 6.10 3.89 4.69
CA VAL A 57 5.07 2.87 4.95
C VAL A 57 3.90 3.08 4.01
N GLY A 58 3.41 1.99 3.42
CA GLY A 58 2.15 1.97 2.71
C GLY A 58 0.96 2.10 3.67
N LEU A 59 0.09 3.08 3.39
CA LEU A 59 -1.05 3.44 4.25
C LEU A 59 -2.37 2.76 3.83
N GLY A 60 -2.35 1.89 2.82
CA GLY A 60 -3.57 1.31 2.25
C GLY A 60 -4.16 2.18 1.11
N PRO A 61 -5.47 2.03 0.81
CA PRO A 61 -6.44 1.18 1.49
C PRO A 61 -6.19 -0.31 1.29
N GLY A 62 -6.67 -1.14 2.25
CA GLY A 62 -6.52 -2.58 2.17
C GLY A 62 -6.71 -3.29 3.51
N SER A 63 -5.82 -4.22 3.85
CA SER A 63 -5.87 -4.98 5.10
C SER A 63 -5.72 -4.09 6.32
N TYR A 64 -6.80 -3.97 7.10
CA TYR A 64 -6.80 -3.19 8.34
C TYR A 64 -5.69 -3.62 9.32
N ALA A 65 -5.51 -4.92 9.52
CA ALA A 65 -4.49 -5.44 10.43
C ALA A 65 -3.08 -5.24 9.84
N GLY A 66 -2.88 -5.58 8.55
CA GLY A 66 -1.58 -5.49 7.90
C GLY A 66 -1.02 -4.07 7.91
N THR A 67 -1.83 -3.09 7.50
CA THR A 67 -1.42 -1.68 7.49
C THR A 67 -1.03 -1.19 8.89
N ARG A 68 -1.80 -1.55 9.92
CA ARG A 68 -1.49 -1.16 11.30
C ARG A 68 -0.23 -1.82 11.85
N ILE A 69 0.02 -3.08 11.50
CA ILE A 69 1.26 -3.77 11.86
C ILE A 69 2.46 -3.05 11.24
N ALA A 70 2.38 -2.69 9.95
CA ALA A 70 3.46 -1.97 9.27
C ALA A 70 3.72 -0.60 9.91
N ILE A 71 2.67 0.19 10.16
CA ILE A 71 2.78 1.51 10.81
C ILE A 71 3.37 1.36 12.22
N SER A 72 2.88 0.42 13.03
CA SER A 72 3.37 0.22 14.41
C SER A 72 4.84 -0.19 14.44
N ALA A 73 5.25 -1.09 13.54
CA ALA A 73 6.65 -1.50 13.41
C ALA A 73 7.53 -0.32 12.96
N ALA A 74 7.06 0.50 12.03
CA ALA A 74 7.76 1.68 11.54
C ALA A 74 7.94 2.73 12.65
N ILE A 75 6.91 2.98 13.47
CA ILE A 75 6.99 3.88 14.64
C ILE A 75 8.02 3.34 15.65
N GLY A 76 8.00 2.03 15.96
CA GLY A 76 8.98 1.42 16.84
C GLY A 76 10.41 1.57 16.32
N LEU A 77 10.61 1.42 15.01
CA LEU A 77 11.91 1.66 14.38
C LEU A 77 12.30 3.13 14.39
N GLN A 78 11.37 4.05 14.10
CA GLN A 78 11.60 5.48 14.17
C GLN A 78 12.14 5.88 15.54
N VAL A 79 11.48 5.45 16.60
CA VAL A 79 11.90 5.75 17.98
C VAL A 79 13.28 5.17 18.29
N SER A 80 13.55 3.93 17.86
CA SER A 80 14.82 3.24 18.16
C SER A 80 16.01 3.75 17.36
N CYS A 81 15.78 4.32 16.17
CA CYS A 81 16.84 4.68 15.23
C CYS A 81 16.90 6.18 14.94
N ASN A 82 15.94 6.98 15.43
CA ASN A 82 15.76 8.39 15.08
C ASN A 82 15.63 8.60 13.56
N ALA A 83 14.98 7.66 12.86
CA ALA A 83 14.78 7.71 11.44
C ALA A 83 13.65 8.70 11.06
N HIS A 84 13.72 9.29 9.87
CA HIS A 84 12.62 10.05 9.32
C HIS A 84 11.51 9.10 8.87
N LEU A 85 10.28 9.26 9.40
CA LEU A 85 9.14 8.41 9.08
C LEU A 85 8.17 9.14 8.17
N ILE A 86 7.79 8.50 7.06
CA ILE A 86 6.82 9.00 6.09
C ILE A 86 5.84 7.89 5.70
N GLY A 87 4.64 8.29 5.25
CA GLY A 87 3.62 7.37 4.76
C GLY A 87 3.14 7.75 3.35
N TYR A 88 2.68 6.76 2.60
CA TYR A 88 2.14 6.97 1.27
C TYR A 88 0.97 6.03 0.95
N PRO A 89 -0.03 6.46 0.15
CA PRO A 89 -1.12 5.57 -0.24
C PRO A 89 -0.58 4.34 -1.00
N SER A 90 -0.85 3.15 -0.48
CA SER A 90 -0.38 1.90 -1.09
C SER A 90 -0.82 1.74 -2.54
N ILE A 91 -2.05 2.14 -2.85
CA ILE A 91 -2.60 2.07 -4.22
C ILE A 91 -1.85 2.94 -5.24
N CYS A 92 -1.05 3.92 -4.79
CA CYS A 92 -0.18 4.71 -5.64
C CYS A 92 1.17 4.04 -5.93
N ALA A 93 1.46 2.93 -5.28
CA ALA A 93 2.71 2.19 -5.41
C ALA A 93 2.53 0.82 -6.09
N MET A 94 1.58 0.70 -7.04
CA MET A 94 1.44 -0.51 -7.86
C MET A 94 2.67 -0.70 -8.74
N GLU A 95 3.18 -1.93 -8.80
CA GLU A 95 4.32 -2.26 -9.65
C GLU A 95 3.86 -2.42 -11.10
N SER A 96 3.86 -1.31 -11.85
CA SER A 96 3.37 -1.23 -13.22
C SER A 96 4.09 -0.13 -14.01
N ASP A 97 4.23 -0.33 -15.32
CA ASP A 97 4.74 0.69 -16.23
C ASP A 97 3.66 1.70 -16.66
N ALA A 98 2.40 1.46 -16.29
CA ALA A 98 1.30 2.36 -16.61
C ALA A 98 1.43 3.69 -15.86
N GLN A 99 1.53 4.79 -16.60
CA GLN A 99 1.61 6.14 -16.02
C GLN A 99 0.27 6.59 -15.43
N GLU A 100 -0.83 6.00 -15.88
CA GLU A 100 -2.17 6.23 -15.40
C GLU A 100 -2.91 4.89 -15.29
N TYR A 101 -3.57 4.68 -14.16
CA TYR A 101 -4.34 3.48 -13.91
C TYR A 101 -5.45 3.73 -12.89
N TYR A 102 -6.42 2.84 -12.91
CA TYR A 102 -7.46 2.80 -11.89
C TYR A 102 -7.22 1.62 -10.94
N VAL A 103 -7.58 1.81 -9.68
CA VAL A 103 -7.52 0.75 -8.67
C VAL A 103 -8.89 0.56 -8.08
N LEU A 104 -9.30 -0.68 -7.94
CA LEU A 104 -10.51 -1.05 -7.25
C LEU A 104 -10.27 -2.20 -6.27
N GLY A 105 -11.12 -2.31 -5.26
CA GLY A 105 -11.05 -3.38 -4.28
C GLY A 105 -12.31 -3.49 -3.45
N ASP A 106 -12.46 -4.59 -2.73
CA ASP A 106 -13.60 -4.86 -1.86
C ASP A 106 -13.55 -3.98 -0.60
N ALA A 107 -14.53 -3.10 -0.46
CA ALA A 107 -14.71 -2.25 0.72
C ALA A 107 -15.69 -2.85 1.74
N ARG A 108 -16.04 -4.15 1.58
CA ARG A 108 -17.01 -4.91 2.36
C ARG A 108 -18.44 -4.41 2.21
N ARG A 109 -19.41 -5.23 2.68
CA ARG A 109 -20.84 -4.90 2.67
C ARG A 109 -21.34 -4.53 1.27
N GLU A 110 -20.98 -5.34 0.27
CA GLU A 110 -21.37 -5.17 -1.15
C GLU A 110 -20.95 -3.82 -1.76
N SER A 111 -19.93 -3.20 -1.19
CA SER A 111 -19.36 -1.96 -1.70
C SER A 111 -17.91 -2.19 -2.12
N PHE A 112 -17.50 -1.41 -3.10
CA PHE A 112 -16.17 -1.46 -3.69
C PHE A 112 -15.59 -0.05 -3.71
N PHE A 113 -14.31 0.08 -3.43
CA PHE A 113 -13.64 1.35 -3.64
C PHE A 113 -13.12 1.44 -5.08
N PHE A 114 -13.03 2.66 -5.56
CA PHE A 114 -12.46 2.98 -6.85
C PHE A 114 -11.61 4.25 -6.71
N ALA A 115 -10.43 4.24 -7.31
CA ALA A 115 -9.50 5.35 -7.28
C ALA A 115 -8.80 5.50 -8.63
N ARG A 116 -8.37 6.70 -8.96
CA ARG A 116 -7.55 7.03 -10.14
C ARG A 116 -6.18 7.49 -9.71
N VAL A 117 -5.16 6.89 -10.26
CA VAL A 117 -3.76 7.19 -9.99
C VAL A 117 -3.08 7.64 -11.27
N VAL A 118 -2.36 8.74 -11.21
CA VAL A 118 -1.59 9.28 -12.33
C VAL A 118 -0.16 9.57 -11.85
N ARG A 119 0.84 8.99 -12.49
CA ARG A 119 2.26 9.14 -12.13
C ARG A 119 2.54 8.88 -10.65
N ASN A 120 1.93 7.81 -10.14
CA ASN A 120 1.99 7.41 -8.74
C ASN A 120 1.32 8.39 -7.74
N GLU A 121 0.59 9.40 -8.19
CA GLU A 121 -0.17 10.29 -7.33
C GLU A 121 -1.67 9.97 -7.39
N LEU A 122 -2.33 10.04 -6.25
CA LEU A 122 -3.77 9.84 -6.14
C LEU A 122 -4.50 11.07 -6.68
N LEU A 123 -5.12 10.93 -7.86
CA LEU A 123 -5.84 12.02 -8.50
C LEU A 123 -7.32 12.05 -8.12
N GLU A 124 -7.95 10.87 -7.94
CA GLU A 124 -9.37 10.74 -7.60
C GLU A 124 -9.59 9.60 -6.63
N GLY A 125 -10.39 9.83 -5.61
CA GLY A 125 -10.81 8.83 -4.63
C GLY A 125 -9.82 8.57 -3.49
N PRO A 126 -9.90 7.40 -2.85
CA PRO A 126 -10.84 6.30 -3.10
C PRO A 126 -12.31 6.67 -2.80
N VAL A 127 -13.22 6.39 -3.73
CA VAL A 127 -14.67 6.60 -3.62
C VAL A 127 -15.37 5.25 -3.57
N LEU A 128 -16.45 5.15 -2.78
CA LEU A 128 -17.22 3.91 -2.64
C LEU A 128 -18.35 3.84 -3.66
N PHE A 129 -18.50 2.68 -4.26
CA PHE A 129 -19.53 2.35 -5.24
C PHE A 129 -20.27 1.07 -4.83
N SER A 130 -21.54 0.94 -5.22
CA SER A 130 -22.19 -0.36 -5.30
C SER A 130 -21.62 -1.20 -6.45
N GLY A 131 -21.83 -2.51 -6.44
CA GLY A 131 -21.39 -3.37 -7.54
C GLY A 131 -21.92 -2.94 -8.92
N PRO A 132 -23.24 -2.69 -9.07
CA PRO A 132 -23.82 -2.19 -10.32
C PRO A 132 -23.22 -0.86 -10.78
N ASP A 133 -23.07 0.11 -9.87
CA ASP A 133 -22.55 1.44 -10.20
C ASP A 133 -21.08 1.37 -10.63
N LEU A 134 -20.27 0.57 -9.93
CA LEU A 134 -18.88 0.37 -10.33
C LEU A 134 -18.77 -0.32 -11.68
N LYS A 135 -19.65 -1.29 -11.98
CA LYS A 135 -19.69 -1.95 -13.28
C LYS A 135 -20.03 -0.96 -14.41
N ALA A 136 -21.00 -0.05 -14.18
CA ALA A 136 -21.32 1.01 -15.11
C ALA A 136 -20.14 1.98 -15.30
N LYS A 137 -19.49 2.40 -14.20
CA LYS A 137 -18.29 3.25 -14.24
C LYS A 137 -17.17 2.61 -15.05
N LEU A 138 -16.86 1.32 -14.80
CA LEU A 138 -15.84 0.59 -15.58
C LEU A 138 -16.18 0.46 -17.05
N GLY A 139 -17.48 0.31 -17.38
CA GLY A 139 -17.95 0.27 -18.77
C GLY A 139 -17.81 1.59 -19.51
N SER A 140 -17.78 2.72 -18.80
CA SER A 140 -17.59 4.05 -19.39
C SER A 140 -16.11 4.46 -19.56
N LEU A 141 -15.16 3.69 -19.01
CA LEU A 141 -13.74 3.94 -19.18
C LEU A 141 -13.26 3.48 -20.56
N ASP A 142 -12.26 4.20 -21.08
CA ASP A 142 -11.55 3.75 -22.26
C ASP A 142 -11.02 2.33 -22.09
N ALA A 143 -11.18 1.49 -23.12
CA ALA A 143 -10.79 0.09 -23.09
C ALA A 143 -9.27 -0.13 -22.87
N THR A 144 -8.46 0.85 -23.24
CA THR A 144 -6.99 0.80 -23.10
C THR A 144 -6.49 1.12 -21.71
N MET A 145 -7.33 1.71 -20.86
CA MET A 145 -6.94 2.11 -19.51
C MET A 145 -6.71 0.89 -18.61
N ALA A 146 -5.57 0.87 -17.94
CA ALA A 146 -5.24 -0.17 -16.96
C ALA A 146 -6.16 -0.07 -15.73
N VAL A 147 -6.66 -1.22 -15.30
CA VAL A 147 -7.49 -1.35 -14.09
C VAL A 147 -6.90 -2.45 -13.22
N PHE A 148 -6.49 -2.11 -12.01
CA PHE A 148 -5.84 -3.03 -11.07
C PHE A 148 -6.72 -3.34 -9.86
N SER A 149 -6.53 -4.53 -9.32
CA SER A 149 -7.05 -4.92 -8.03
C SER A 149 -6.03 -5.80 -7.31
N SER A 150 -5.91 -5.67 -6.01
CA SER A 150 -5.11 -6.58 -5.18
C SER A 150 -5.92 -7.81 -4.70
N GLU A 151 -7.14 -7.97 -5.19
CA GLU A 151 -8.04 -9.04 -4.83
C GLU A 151 -8.67 -9.63 -6.09
N LEU A 152 -8.98 -10.93 -6.06
CA LEU A 152 -9.71 -11.56 -7.14
C LEU A 152 -11.18 -11.11 -7.09
N LEU A 153 -11.62 -10.34 -8.07
CA LEU A 153 -12.96 -9.79 -8.20
C LEU A 153 -13.59 -10.23 -9.55
N PRO A 154 -14.07 -11.48 -9.65
CA PRO A 154 -14.54 -12.05 -10.93
C PRO A 154 -15.66 -11.25 -11.59
N GLN A 155 -16.49 -10.56 -10.80
CA GLN A 155 -17.58 -9.70 -11.29
C GLN A 155 -17.09 -8.47 -12.07
N PHE A 156 -15.82 -8.11 -11.93
CA PHE A 156 -15.15 -7.02 -12.64
C PHE A 156 -14.02 -7.57 -13.50
N GLY A 157 -14.36 -8.36 -14.52
CA GLY A 157 -13.41 -9.12 -15.36
C GLY A 157 -12.34 -8.28 -16.08
N ARG A 158 -12.44 -6.95 -16.02
CA ARG A 158 -11.44 -6.02 -16.54
C ARG A 158 -10.28 -5.78 -15.56
N ALA A 159 -10.48 -6.05 -14.27
CA ALA A 159 -9.46 -5.82 -13.25
C ALA A 159 -8.38 -6.90 -13.32
N VAL A 160 -7.15 -6.48 -13.45
CA VAL A 160 -5.95 -7.34 -13.42
C VAL A 160 -5.37 -7.33 -12.00
N ILE A 161 -4.91 -8.51 -11.55
CA ILE A 161 -4.29 -8.62 -10.22
C ILE A 161 -2.92 -7.95 -10.24
N HIS A 162 -2.79 -6.91 -9.42
CA HIS A 162 -1.54 -6.22 -9.10
C HIS A 162 -1.47 -5.89 -7.63
N TYR A 163 -0.27 -5.89 -7.07
CA TYR A 163 -0.04 -5.57 -5.68
C TYR A 163 0.80 -4.30 -5.52
N PRO A 164 0.53 -3.48 -4.50
CA PRO A 164 1.46 -2.44 -4.08
C PRO A 164 2.80 -3.04 -3.69
N SER A 165 3.89 -2.35 -4.03
CA SER A 165 5.24 -2.84 -3.82
C SER A 165 6.05 -1.89 -2.95
N ALA A 166 6.72 -2.45 -1.93
CA ALA A 166 7.69 -1.69 -1.13
C ALA A 166 8.86 -1.17 -1.98
N ARG A 167 9.21 -1.86 -3.08
CA ARG A 167 10.21 -1.39 -4.03
C ARG A 167 9.80 -0.07 -4.67
N VAL A 168 8.55 0.03 -5.11
CA VAL A 168 8.00 1.27 -5.69
C VAL A 168 7.97 2.37 -4.64
N LEU A 169 7.48 2.07 -3.41
CA LEU A 169 7.52 3.03 -2.30
C LEU A 169 8.94 3.57 -2.04
N ALA A 170 9.94 2.68 -2.04
CA ALA A 170 11.33 3.08 -1.82
C ALA A 170 11.83 4.03 -2.91
N ARG A 171 11.54 3.74 -4.17
CA ARG A 171 11.91 4.60 -5.31
C ARG A 171 11.24 5.96 -5.24
N LEU A 172 9.92 6.00 -4.97
CA LEU A 172 9.18 7.25 -4.83
C LEU A 172 9.75 8.14 -3.73
N ALA A 173 10.07 7.56 -2.56
CA ALA A 173 10.69 8.31 -1.46
C ALA A 173 12.11 8.78 -1.79
N HIS A 174 12.88 7.98 -2.52
CA HIS A 174 14.24 8.35 -2.94
C HIS A 174 14.25 9.51 -3.94
N GLU A 175 13.32 9.48 -4.89
CA GLU A 175 13.18 10.49 -5.93
C GLU A 175 12.52 11.78 -5.43
N ALA A 176 11.90 11.74 -4.25
CA ALA A 176 11.20 12.86 -3.61
C ALA A 176 10.16 13.54 -4.54
N ARG A 177 9.51 12.75 -5.41
CA ARG A 177 8.57 13.27 -6.43
C ARG A 177 7.16 13.48 -5.94
N CYS A 178 6.83 12.97 -4.75
CA CYS A 178 5.47 12.96 -4.22
C CYS A 178 5.40 13.69 -2.88
N SER A 179 4.19 14.13 -2.52
CA SER A 179 3.92 14.63 -1.18
C SER A 179 3.62 13.48 -0.24
N PHE A 180 4.46 13.26 0.75
CA PHE A 180 4.33 12.18 1.73
C PHE A 180 3.63 12.65 3.00
N SER A 181 2.84 11.77 3.62
CA SER A 181 2.29 12.01 4.95
C SER A 181 3.37 11.92 6.02
N SER A 182 3.34 12.87 6.97
CA SER A 182 4.20 12.88 8.15
C SER A 182 3.44 12.34 9.38
N PRO A 183 4.14 11.87 10.43
CA PRO A 183 3.48 11.44 11.66
C PRO A 183 2.60 12.53 12.30
N PRO A 184 1.47 12.15 12.95
CA PRO A 184 1.02 10.77 13.15
C PRO A 184 0.50 10.11 11.86
N LEU A 185 0.99 8.89 11.55
CA LEU A 185 0.53 8.14 10.40
C LEU A 185 -0.74 7.36 10.73
N GLU A 186 -1.73 7.49 9.86
CA GLU A 186 -2.99 6.76 9.96
C GLU A 186 -3.26 5.95 8.69
N PRO A 187 -3.85 4.74 8.82
CA PRO A 187 -4.31 4.01 7.66
C PRO A 187 -5.37 4.77 6.87
N LEU A 188 -5.36 4.64 5.56
CA LEU A 188 -6.44 5.16 4.71
C LEU A 188 -7.68 4.29 4.86
N TYR A 189 -8.58 4.72 5.75
CA TYR A 189 -9.84 4.05 5.99
C TYR A 189 -10.86 4.44 4.92
N LEU A 190 -11.47 3.43 4.30
CA LEU A 190 -12.56 3.62 3.35
C LEU A 190 -13.90 3.96 4.02
N ARG A 191 -13.99 3.67 5.31
CA ARG A 191 -15.16 3.95 6.16
C ARG A 191 -14.70 4.24 7.58
N GLU A 192 -15.45 5.07 8.27
CA GLU A 192 -15.25 5.25 9.70
C GLU A 192 -15.41 3.92 10.45
N PRO A 193 -14.51 3.64 11.41
CA PRO A 193 -14.66 2.44 12.24
C PRO A 193 -15.97 2.51 13.01
N HIS A 194 -16.81 1.47 12.90
CA HIS A 194 -18.00 1.35 13.73
C HIS A 194 -17.58 1.09 15.18
N ILE A 195 -17.80 2.07 16.04
CA ILE A 195 -17.73 1.88 17.48
C ILE A 195 -19.02 1.12 17.87
N THR A 196 -18.90 -0.17 18.17
CA THR A 196 -19.99 -0.91 18.80
C THR A 196 -20.04 -0.47 20.25
N ILE A 197 -21.00 0.38 20.60
CA ILE A 197 -21.29 0.67 21.99
C ILE A 197 -21.99 -0.59 22.52
N SER A 198 -21.31 -1.34 23.40
CA SER A 198 -21.94 -2.41 24.15
C SER A 198 -23.02 -1.81 25.04
N GLN A 199 -24.27 -2.23 24.85
CA GLN A 199 -25.39 -1.96 25.77
C GLN A 199 -25.22 -2.76 27.04
#